data_f7c2aa701477d7ecde664500678c847e
#
_entry.id   f7c2aa701477d7ecde664500678c847e
#
_cell.length_a   1.000
_cell.length_b   1.000
_cell.length_c   1.000
_cell.angle_alpha   90.00
_cell.angle_beta   90.00
_cell.angle_gamma   90.00
#
_symmetry.space_group_name_H-M   'P 1'
#
loop_
_entity.id
_entity.type
_entity.pdbx_description
1 polymer ?
#
loop_
_entity_poly.entity_id
_entity_poly.type
_entity_poly.pdbx_seq_one_letter_code
_entity_poly.pdbx_strand_id
1 'polypeptide(L)'
;MKAAIYPGSFDPVTYGHLDVIKRASQIFDELTVSVLNNKLKTPLFSVEERVKILKEAVKDIPNVRVESFSGLLVDYASSRNIHVVIRGLRAITDFEYELQNAQTNAKLSNGALDTIFLTTSLEYAYLSSSSVKEIASFGGDISMCVPDFVADLVYEKYGIK
;
A
#
# COMPACT_ATOMS: atom_id res chain seq x y z
N MET A 1 -15.10 -3.63 -17.58
CA MET A 1 -14.26 -4.09 -16.45
C MET A 1 -13.81 -2.88 -15.64
N LYS A 2 -14.15 -2.86 -14.35
CA LYS A 2 -13.77 -1.77 -13.42
C LYS A 2 -12.43 -2.14 -12.78
N ALA A 3 -11.37 -1.49 -13.19
CA ALA A 3 -10.04 -1.70 -12.65
C ALA A 3 -9.56 -0.50 -11.84
N ALA A 4 -8.77 -0.75 -10.80
CA ALA A 4 -8.15 0.29 -9.98
C ALA A 4 -6.71 -0.06 -9.60
N ILE A 5 -5.93 0.97 -9.27
CA ILE A 5 -4.59 0.84 -8.72
C ILE A 5 -4.61 1.25 -7.24
N TYR A 6 -3.98 0.46 -6.39
CA TYR A 6 -3.65 0.84 -5.02
C TYR A 6 -2.13 0.98 -4.88
N PRO A 7 -1.60 2.21 -5.01
CA PRO A 7 -0.17 2.45 -4.93
C PRO A 7 0.28 2.66 -3.48
N GLY A 8 1.51 2.28 -3.18
CA GLY A 8 2.10 2.53 -1.87
C GLY A 8 3.52 1.99 -1.76
N SER A 9 4.17 2.32 -0.65
CA SER A 9 5.49 1.77 -0.33
C SER A 9 5.42 0.34 0.19
N PHE A 10 4.43 0.04 1.02
CA PHE A 10 4.23 -1.29 1.64
C PHE A 10 5.51 -1.85 2.27
N ASP A 11 6.08 -1.13 3.19
CA ASP A 11 7.40 -1.40 3.77
C ASP A 11 7.38 -1.47 5.32
N PRO A 12 6.82 -2.53 5.88
CA PRO A 12 6.11 -3.64 5.26
C PRO A 12 4.62 -3.36 5.00
N VAL A 13 3.95 -4.29 4.32
CA VAL A 13 2.49 -4.37 4.30
C VAL A 13 1.96 -4.61 5.72
N THR A 14 0.86 -3.95 6.08
CA THR A 14 0.21 -4.04 7.39
C THR A 14 -1.21 -4.54 7.25
N TYR A 15 -1.86 -4.91 8.36
CA TYR A 15 -3.29 -5.23 8.36
C TYR A 15 -4.16 -4.07 7.88
N GLY A 16 -3.72 -2.81 8.11
CA GLY A 16 -4.41 -1.64 7.56
C GLY A 16 -4.40 -1.62 6.03
N HIS A 17 -3.26 -1.93 5.42
CA HIS A 17 -3.18 -2.10 3.96
C HIS A 17 -4.05 -3.26 3.46
N LEU A 18 -3.99 -4.40 4.14
CA LEU A 18 -4.77 -5.58 3.75
C LEU A 18 -6.28 -5.37 3.88
N ASP A 19 -6.73 -4.60 4.88
CA ASP A 19 -8.14 -4.19 5.01
C ASP A 19 -8.60 -3.40 3.79
N VAL A 20 -7.84 -2.39 3.38
CA VAL A 20 -8.13 -1.58 2.18
C VAL A 20 -8.12 -2.45 0.92
N ILE A 21 -7.11 -3.32 0.75
CA ILE A 21 -7.01 -4.22 -0.40
C ILE A 21 -8.23 -5.13 -0.48
N LYS A 22 -8.60 -5.78 0.61
CA LYS A 22 -9.77 -6.68 0.67
C LYS A 22 -11.06 -5.96 0.31
N ARG A 23 -11.27 -4.77 0.84
CA ARG A 23 -12.50 -3.99 0.57
C ARG A 23 -12.52 -3.44 -0.85
N ALA A 24 -11.40 -2.94 -1.35
CA ALA A 24 -11.28 -2.49 -2.74
C ALA A 24 -11.49 -3.64 -3.74
N SER A 25 -10.99 -4.84 -3.44
CA SER A 25 -11.18 -6.02 -4.30
C SER A 25 -12.64 -6.45 -4.45
N GLN A 26 -13.51 -6.06 -3.51
CA GLN A 26 -14.95 -6.31 -3.59
C GLN A 26 -15.70 -5.26 -4.44
N ILE A 27 -15.07 -4.11 -4.69
CA ILE A 27 -15.67 -3.00 -5.45
C ILE A 27 -15.27 -3.07 -6.93
N PHE A 28 -14.04 -3.52 -7.20
CA PHE A 28 -13.45 -3.54 -8.54
C PHE A 28 -13.32 -4.97 -9.07
N ASP A 29 -13.47 -5.11 -10.37
CA ASP A 29 -13.26 -6.41 -11.04
C ASP A 29 -11.79 -6.83 -11.02
N GLU A 30 -10.87 -5.85 -11.04
CA GLU A 30 -9.43 -6.04 -10.92
C GLU A 30 -8.82 -4.92 -10.07
N LEU A 31 -8.00 -5.30 -9.09
CA LEU A 31 -7.21 -4.38 -8.28
C LEU A 31 -5.72 -4.68 -8.46
N THR A 32 -4.96 -3.68 -8.89
CA THR A 32 -3.50 -3.76 -8.96
C THR A 32 -2.88 -3.06 -7.76
N VAL A 33 -2.29 -3.80 -6.85
CA VAL A 33 -1.49 -3.27 -5.74
C VAL A 33 -0.09 -2.99 -6.26
N SER A 34 0.31 -1.72 -6.24
CA SER A 34 1.49 -1.26 -6.96
C SER A 34 2.54 -0.71 -6.01
N VAL A 35 3.64 -1.45 -5.85
CA VAL A 35 4.77 -1.06 -5.00
C VAL A 35 5.56 0.04 -5.68
N LEU A 36 5.63 1.21 -5.05
CA LEU A 36 6.41 2.33 -5.55
C LEU A 36 7.90 2.11 -5.26
N ASN A 37 8.71 2.18 -6.32
CA ASN A 37 10.16 2.24 -6.22
C ASN A 37 10.59 3.71 -6.07
N ASN A 38 10.65 4.20 -4.83
CA ASN A 38 11.14 5.55 -4.54
C ASN A 38 12.63 5.52 -4.24
N LYS A 39 13.45 5.97 -5.19
CA LYS A 39 14.91 6.02 -5.07
C LYS A 39 15.43 6.98 -3.99
N LEU A 40 14.58 7.90 -3.49
CA LEU A 40 14.95 8.89 -2.47
C LEU A 40 14.76 8.39 -1.04
N LYS A 41 14.16 7.22 -0.84
CA LYS A 41 13.92 6.60 0.47
C LYS A 41 14.78 5.36 0.63
N THR A 42 15.24 5.12 1.87
CA THR A 42 15.91 3.87 2.24
C THR A 42 14.87 2.96 2.91
N PRO A 43 14.26 2.02 2.19
CA PRO A 43 13.26 1.11 2.76
C PRO A 43 13.93 0.00 3.57
N LEU A 44 13.16 -0.66 4.45
CA LEU A 44 13.60 -1.86 5.17
C LEU A 44 13.72 -3.05 4.21
N PHE A 45 12.78 -3.19 3.31
CA PHE A 45 12.74 -4.25 2.28
C PHE A 45 12.99 -3.67 0.89
N SER A 46 13.71 -4.40 0.05
CA SER A 46 13.86 -4.06 -1.35
C SER A 46 12.49 -4.07 -2.07
N VAL A 47 12.42 -3.50 -3.27
CA VAL A 47 11.18 -3.54 -4.07
C VAL A 47 10.74 -4.98 -4.33
N GLU A 48 11.68 -5.84 -4.69
CA GLU A 48 11.46 -7.26 -4.98
C GLU A 48 10.94 -8.00 -3.75
N GLU A 49 11.51 -7.75 -2.58
CA GLU A 49 11.05 -8.32 -1.31
C GLU A 49 9.63 -7.86 -1.00
N ARG A 50 9.32 -6.57 -1.12
CA ARG A 50 7.98 -6.03 -0.86
C ARG A 50 6.92 -6.60 -1.80
N VAL A 51 7.24 -6.75 -3.08
CA VAL A 51 6.35 -7.40 -4.06
C VAL A 51 6.11 -8.86 -3.67
N LYS A 52 7.15 -9.60 -3.28
CA LYS A 52 7.03 -11.00 -2.86
C LYS A 52 6.17 -11.14 -1.59
N ILE A 53 6.41 -10.30 -0.60
CA ILE A 53 5.63 -10.27 0.65
C ILE A 53 4.15 -9.98 0.36
N LEU A 54 3.86 -8.98 -0.46
CA LEU A 54 2.49 -8.64 -0.85
C LEU A 54 1.81 -9.78 -1.60
N LYS A 55 2.49 -10.42 -2.56
CA LYS A 55 1.93 -11.56 -3.30
C LYS A 55 1.52 -12.68 -2.36
N GLU A 56 2.33 -12.99 -1.37
CA GLU A 56 1.98 -13.99 -0.36
C GLU A 56 0.79 -13.53 0.50
N ALA A 57 0.78 -12.26 0.93
CA ALA A 57 -0.27 -11.73 1.79
C ALA A 57 -1.66 -11.67 1.12
N VAL A 58 -1.71 -11.55 -0.21
CA VAL A 58 -2.97 -11.43 -0.98
C VAL A 58 -3.29 -12.65 -1.86
N LYS A 59 -2.55 -13.75 -1.72
CA LYS A 59 -2.67 -14.95 -2.58
C LYS A 59 -4.09 -15.53 -2.68
N ASP A 60 -4.88 -15.35 -1.63
CA ASP A 60 -6.25 -15.85 -1.56
C ASP A 60 -7.30 -14.88 -2.12
N ILE A 61 -6.88 -13.74 -2.69
CA ILE A 61 -7.77 -12.76 -3.31
C ILE A 61 -7.56 -12.79 -4.83
N PRO A 62 -8.43 -13.49 -5.58
CA PRO A 62 -8.15 -13.89 -6.98
C PRO A 62 -8.09 -12.74 -7.97
N ASN A 63 -8.73 -11.61 -7.68
CA ASN A 63 -8.76 -10.43 -8.55
C ASN A 63 -7.75 -9.35 -8.14
N VAL A 64 -6.81 -9.67 -7.26
CA VAL A 64 -5.71 -8.78 -6.87
C VAL A 64 -4.42 -9.19 -7.56
N ARG A 65 -3.78 -8.24 -8.22
CA ARG A 65 -2.43 -8.38 -8.80
C ARG A 65 -1.46 -7.52 -8.02
N VAL A 66 -0.21 -7.94 -7.97
CA VAL A 66 0.87 -7.18 -7.31
C VAL A 66 1.99 -6.93 -8.31
N GLU A 67 2.33 -5.66 -8.47
CA GLU A 67 3.40 -5.19 -9.35
C GLU A 67 4.23 -4.12 -8.66
N SER A 68 5.33 -3.73 -9.29
CA SER A 68 6.10 -2.55 -8.91
C SER A 68 6.11 -1.53 -10.04
N PHE A 69 6.30 -0.26 -9.70
CA PHE A 69 6.47 0.80 -10.69
C PHE A 69 7.46 1.85 -10.19
N SER A 70 8.02 2.59 -11.16
CA SER A 70 8.89 3.74 -10.91
C SER A 70 8.38 4.94 -11.70
N GLY A 71 8.66 6.14 -11.21
CA GLY A 71 8.23 7.37 -11.85
C GLY A 71 6.86 7.85 -11.40
N LEU A 72 6.19 8.61 -12.25
CA LEU A 72 4.91 9.22 -11.92
C LEU A 72 3.76 8.21 -11.98
N LEU A 73 2.90 8.29 -10.98
CA LEU A 73 1.70 7.43 -10.91
C LEU A 73 0.78 7.63 -12.11
N VAL A 74 0.66 8.86 -12.61
CA VAL A 74 -0.18 9.18 -13.77
C VAL A 74 0.30 8.47 -15.04
N ASP A 75 1.60 8.41 -15.27
CA ASP A 75 2.19 7.72 -16.43
C ASP A 75 2.00 6.22 -16.34
N TYR A 76 2.21 5.67 -15.14
CA TYR A 76 1.99 4.26 -14.86
C TYR A 76 0.51 3.87 -15.07
N ALA A 77 -0.42 4.64 -14.52
CA ALA A 77 -1.87 4.40 -14.67
C ALA A 77 -2.30 4.48 -16.15
N SER A 78 -1.80 5.50 -16.87
CA SER A 78 -2.06 5.65 -18.31
C SER A 78 -1.55 4.46 -19.11
N SER A 79 -0.35 3.97 -18.83
CA SER A 79 0.24 2.79 -19.51
C SER A 79 -0.58 1.51 -19.33
N ARG A 80 -1.38 1.44 -18.26
CA ARG A 80 -2.28 0.32 -17.92
C ARG A 80 -3.73 0.56 -18.33
N ASN A 81 -4.04 1.73 -18.87
CA ASN A 81 -5.41 2.17 -19.16
C ASN A 81 -6.33 2.06 -17.93
N ILE A 82 -5.80 2.44 -16.75
CA ILE A 82 -6.52 2.46 -15.48
C ILE A 82 -6.73 3.91 -15.06
N HIS A 83 -7.96 4.24 -14.69
CA HIS A 83 -8.40 5.62 -14.43
C HIS A 83 -8.75 5.89 -12.96
N VAL A 84 -8.61 4.89 -12.10
CA VAL A 84 -8.97 4.99 -10.68
C VAL A 84 -7.81 4.58 -9.79
N VAL A 85 -7.48 5.45 -8.84
CA VAL A 85 -6.54 5.19 -7.75
C VAL A 85 -7.30 5.02 -6.45
N ILE A 86 -6.95 4.00 -5.68
CA ILE A 86 -7.45 3.79 -4.33
C ILE A 86 -6.40 4.28 -3.33
N ARG A 87 -6.85 5.03 -2.33
CA ARG A 87 -6.03 5.41 -1.18
C ARG A 87 -6.78 5.14 0.12
N GLY A 88 -6.06 4.67 1.13
CA GLY A 88 -6.58 4.54 2.48
C GLY A 88 -6.46 5.86 3.25
N LEU A 89 -7.49 6.23 4.02
CA LEU A 89 -7.44 7.34 4.97
C LEU A 89 -7.49 6.80 6.40
N ARG A 90 -6.58 7.29 7.24
CA ARG A 90 -6.48 6.95 8.66
C ARG A 90 -6.97 8.11 9.54
N ALA A 91 -7.20 7.84 10.83
CA ALA A 91 -7.63 8.85 11.80
C ALA A 91 -6.61 9.98 12.03
N ILE A 92 -5.31 9.69 11.82
CA ILE A 92 -4.24 10.69 11.93
C ILE A 92 -3.98 11.27 10.54
N THR A 93 -4.35 12.48 10.35
CA THR A 93 -4.00 13.56 9.41
C THR A 93 -3.17 13.24 8.15
N ASP A 94 -3.55 12.21 7.40
CA ASP A 94 -3.05 12.06 6.03
C ASP A 94 -3.93 12.83 5.02
N PHE A 95 -5.08 13.37 5.45
CA PHE A 95 -6.13 13.85 4.55
C PHE A 95 -5.64 14.97 3.64
N GLU A 96 -5.01 15.99 4.18
CA GLU A 96 -4.54 17.13 3.38
C GLU A 96 -3.47 16.72 2.38
N TYR A 97 -2.53 15.89 2.81
CA TYR A 97 -1.49 15.34 1.94
C TYR A 97 -2.08 14.44 0.83
N GLU A 98 -2.98 13.55 1.18
CA GLU A 98 -3.67 12.68 0.24
C GLU A 98 -4.55 13.46 -0.74
N LEU A 99 -5.26 14.48 -0.26
CA LEU A 99 -6.07 15.37 -1.10
C LEU A 99 -5.19 16.13 -2.09
N GLN A 100 -4.06 16.68 -1.64
CA GLN A 100 -3.10 17.36 -2.50
C GLN A 100 -2.57 16.44 -3.61
N ASN A 101 -2.21 15.21 -3.25
CA ASN A 101 -1.74 14.21 -4.23
C ASN A 101 -2.83 13.84 -5.23
N ALA A 102 -4.07 13.63 -4.78
CA ALA A 102 -5.20 13.32 -5.66
C ALA A 102 -5.46 14.45 -6.67
N GLN A 103 -5.49 15.69 -6.21
CA GLN A 103 -5.70 16.86 -7.06
C GLN A 103 -4.54 17.08 -8.03
N THR A 104 -3.31 16.85 -7.59
CA THR A 104 -2.12 16.95 -8.45
C THR A 104 -2.16 15.88 -9.53
N ASN A 105 -2.49 14.64 -9.20
CA ASN A 105 -2.60 13.57 -10.18
C ASN A 105 -3.74 13.81 -11.19
N ALA A 106 -4.89 14.30 -10.72
CA ALA A 106 -5.99 14.68 -11.60
C ALA A 106 -5.57 15.77 -12.60
N LYS A 107 -4.85 16.78 -12.11
CA LYS A 107 -4.34 17.87 -12.97
C LYS A 107 -3.31 17.37 -13.98
N LEU A 108 -2.33 16.56 -13.54
CA LEU A 108 -1.29 16.02 -14.41
C LEU A 108 -1.83 15.08 -15.49
N SER A 109 -2.93 14.38 -15.20
CA SER A 109 -3.61 13.48 -16.13
C SER A 109 -4.69 14.15 -16.99
N ASN A 110 -4.84 15.49 -16.90
CA ASN A 110 -5.94 16.22 -17.53
C ASN A 110 -7.33 15.66 -17.16
N GLY A 111 -7.51 15.24 -15.91
CA GLY A 111 -8.75 14.66 -15.40
C GLY A 111 -8.98 13.19 -15.75
N ALA A 112 -8.00 12.52 -16.36
CA ALA A 112 -8.15 11.12 -16.73
C ALA A 112 -7.97 10.15 -15.54
N LEU A 113 -7.30 10.57 -14.47
CA LEU A 113 -7.05 9.76 -13.27
C LEU A 113 -7.74 10.39 -12.07
N ASP A 114 -8.64 9.64 -11.45
CA ASP A 114 -9.35 10.07 -10.24
C ASP A 114 -8.97 9.21 -9.03
N THR A 115 -9.17 9.71 -7.82
CA THR A 115 -8.81 9.04 -6.58
C THR A 115 -10.04 8.78 -5.72
N ILE A 116 -10.20 7.55 -5.29
CA ILE A 116 -11.22 7.13 -4.32
C ILE A 116 -10.54 6.86 -2.99
N PHE A 117 -11.03 7.52 -1.94
CA PHE A 117 -10.56 7.30 -0.58
C PHE A 117 -11.43 6.27 0.14
N LEU A 118 -10.79 5.26 0.70
CA LEU A 118 -11.42 4.32 1.63
C LEU A 118 -10.91 4.62 3.04
N THR A 119 -11.81 4.86 3.97
CA THR A 119 -11.42 4.98 5.38
C THR A 119 -10.96 3.63 5.89
N THR A 120 -9.85 3.60 6.61
CA THR A 120 -9.40 2.38 7.30
C THR A 120 -10.39 2.00 8.40
N SER A 121 -10.50 0.70 8.67
CA SER A 121 -11.28 0.22 9.82
C SER A 121 -10.75 0.81 11.12
N LEU A 122 -11.62 1.05 12.11
CA LEU A 122 -11.24 1.66 13.40
C LEU A 122 -10.09 0.92 14.07
N GLU A 123 -10.06 -0.39 13.97
CA GLU A 123 -9.02 -1.27 14.50
C GLU A 123 -7.61 -0.91 13.98
N TYR A 124 -7.51 -0.39 12.75
CA TYR A 124 -6.24 -0.06 12.10
C TYR A 124 -6.04 1.45 11.89
N ALA A 125 -6.87 2.28 12.49
CA ALA A 125 -6.87 3.73 12.26
C ALA A 125 -5.55 4.42 12.63
N TYR A 126 -4.79 3.86 13.55
CA TYR A 126 -3.50 4.38 14.03
C TYR A 126 -2.30 3.57 13.56
N LEU A 127 -2.52 2.53 12.74
CA LEU A 127 -1.49 1.64 12.27
C LEU A 127 -0.74 2.24 11.08
N SER A 128 0.60 2.24 11.14
CA SER A 128 1.46 2.63 10.03
C SER A 128 2.67 1.71 9.91
N SER A 129 3.23 1.60 8.71
CA SER A 129 4.48 0.86 8.50
C SER A 129 5.64 1.46 9.29
N SER A 130 5.67 2.78 9.47
CA SER A 130 6.70 3.46 10.27
C SER A 130 6.63 3.06 11.74
N SER A 131 5.42 3.04 12.35
CA SER A 131 5.27 2.59 13.74
C SER A 131 5.59 1.11 13.91
N VAL A 132 5.23 0.27 12.95
CA VAL A 132 5.60 -1.16 12.95
C VAL A 132 7.11 -1.33 12.97
N LYS A 133 7.84 -0.63 12.11
CA LYS A 133 9.31 -0.68 12.06
C LYS A 133 9.94 -0.17 13.36
N GLU A 134 9.44 0.92 13.91
CA GLU A 134 9.93 1.47 15.18
C GLU A 134 9.76 0.47 16.33
N ILE A 135 8.56 -0.06 16.51
CA ILE A 135 8.27 -1.06 17.57
C ILE A 135 9.16 -2.29 17.40
N ALA A 136 9.27 -2.83 16.19
CA ALA A 136 10.07 -4.01 15.91
C ALA A 136 11.56 -3.76 16.14
N SER A 137 12.07 -2.57 15.82
CA SER A 137 13.49 -2.23 16.02
C SER A 137 13.93 -2.29 17.50
N PHE A 138 12.98 -2.11 18.41
CA PHE A 138 13.18 -2.26 19.86
C PHE A 138 12.79 -3.65 20.39
N GLY A 139 12.47 -4.61 19.52
CA GLY A 139 12.05 -5.96 19.90
C GLY A 139 10.61 -6.03 20.43
N GLY A 140 9.81 -5.00 20.20
CA GLY A 140 8.39 -4.99 20.58
C GLY A 140 7.53 -5.92 19.74
N ASP A 141 6.37 -6.29 20.26
CA ASP A 141 5.40 -7.17 19.58
C ASP A 141 4.64 -6.42 18.49
N ILE A 142 4.72 -6.91 17.27
CA ILE A 142 4.00 -6.40 16.09
C ILE A 142 2.96 -7.37 15.53
N SER A 143 2.62 -8.43 16.28
CA SER A 143 1.69 -9.47 15.83
C SER A 143 0.28 -8.95 15.51
N MET A 144 -0.14 -7.88 16.16
CA MET A 144 -1.42 -7.22 15.89
C MET A 144 -1.38 -6.23 14.71
N CYS A 145 -0.20 -6.00 14.15
CA CYS A 145 0.01 -4.99 13.11
C CYS A 145 0.16 -5.59 11.72
N VAL A 146 0.77 -6.77 11.65
CA VAL A 146 1.14 -7.45 10.41
C VAL A 146 0.90 -8.95 10.51
N PRO A 147 0.70 -9.67 9.38
CA PRO A 147 0.67 -11.14 9.38
C PRO A 147 1.94 -11.74 10.00
N ASP A 148 1.81 -12.92 10.61
CA ASP A 148 2.92 -13.57 11.32
C ASP A 148 4.18 -13.72 10.47
N PHE A 149 4.03 -14.17 9.21
CA PHE A 149 5.18 -14.33 8.32
C PHE A 149 5.88 -12.98 7.99
N VAL A 150 5.12 -11.88 7.99
CA VAL A 150 5.67 -10.53 7.80
C VAL A 150 6.42 -10.10 9.05
N ALA A 151 5.86 -10.39 10.24
CA ALA A 151 6.53 -10.10 11.52
C ALA A 151 7.89 -10.79 11.60
N ASP A 152 7.95 -12.08 11.24
CA ASP A 152 9.20 -12.85 11.22
C ASP A 152 10.26 -12.19 10.32
N LEU A 153 9.87 -11.79 9.11
CA LEU A 153 10.76 -11.11 8.17
C LEU A 153 11.24 -9.75 8.68
N VAL A 154 10.38 -8.99 9.35
CA VAL A 154 10.73 -7.70 9.95
C VAL A 154 11.75 -7.90 11.07
N TYR A 155 11.51 -8.85 11.97
CA TYR A 155 12.45 -9.17 13.05
C TYR A 155 13.81 -9.66 12.52
N GLU A 156 13.79 -10.47 11.47
CA GLU A 156 15.03 -10.93 10.81
C GLU A 156 15.85 -9.75 10.28
N LYS A 157 15.21 -8.77 9.65
CA LYS A 157 15.87 -7.55 9.15
C LYS A 157 16.55 -6.72 10.27
N TYR A 158 15.98 -6.75 11.46
CA TYR A 158 16.57 -6.06 12.64
C TYR A 158 17.50 -6.95 13.46
N GLY A 159 17.72 -8.22 13.08
CA GLY A 159 18.54 -9.16 13.84
C GLY A 159 17.92 -9.55 15.18
N ILE A 160 16.59 -9.51 15.28
CA ILE A 160 15.81 -9.86 16.47
C ILE A 160 15.13 -11.21 16.19
N LYS A 161 15.13 -12.09 17.19
CA LYS A 161 14.47 -13.41 17.09
C LYS A 161 13.15 -13.41 17.82
#